data_eba8742c512fd03b70b8b0f0b4b8c57d
#
_entry.id   eba8742c512fd03b70b8b0f0b4b8c57d
#
_cell.length_a   1.000
_cell.length_b   1.000
_cell.length_c   1.000
_cell.angle_alpha   90.00
_cell.angle_beta   90.00
_cell.angle_gamma   90.00
#
_symmetry.space_group_name_H-M   'P 1'
#
loop_
_entity.id
_entity.type
_entity.pdbx_description
1 polymer ?
#
loop_
_entity_poly.entity_id
_entity_poly.type
_entity_poly.pdbx_seq_one_letter_code
_entity_poly.pdbx_strand_id
1 'polypeptide(L)'
;MPLILALSKCGVLAYGFAVVLGWAAGLLHTLVLPVASLALLATIAAMAHHRRRTGAWERLALAHLLEQETAVLVFGHQAGLHWVLPAFYLMPLATSPAWLTRRDFVIAMSLCAAGPVAALLTSNEQASVVRHAWLGLALYLPICIATAAVIHRYLLRAMARHFAAEAQLADRANTDHLTGRLARQRFFELGAFAVERARHHGEPLCALYLDVDYFKSINDAWGHAAGDEALVALSDELAGVLRPHDLFGRLGGDEFAVLLPGCNLAAALAVVERLKTAVAAHRHPMGRLTVSVGAAPLRPKQELAHLLADADLALIEAKRRGRNRVCVSSGSTNDGRGVVGAFASVG
;
A
#
# COMPACT_ATOMS: atom_id res chain seq x y z
N MET A 1 -7.29 1.96 10.71
CA MET A 1 -8.63 1.58 10.20
C MET A 1 -9.45 0.66 11.11
N PRO A 2 -8.89 -0.35 11.78
CA PRO A 2 -9.62 -1.15 12.81
C PRO A 2 -10.10 -0.31 14.01
N LEU A 3 -9.33 0.70 14.41
CA LEU A 3 -9.63 1.56 15.57
C LEU A 3 -10.91 2.40 15.38
N ILE A 4 -11.12 2.98 14.20
CA ILE A 4 -12.32 3.78 13.88
C ILE A 4 -13.58 2.91 13.92
N LEU A 5 -13.47 1.67 13.43
CA LEU A 5 -14.56 0.70 13.48
C LEU A 5 -14.86 0.24 14.92
N ALA A 6 -13.83 0.11 15.76
CA ALA A 6 -13.96 -0.23 17.16
C ALA A 6 -14.61 0.91 17.93
N LEU A 7 -14.19 2.16 17.71
CA LEU A 7 -14.77 3.35 18.36
C LEU A 7 -16.23 3.57 17.96
N SER A 8 -16.57 3.39 16.69
CA SER A 8 -17.96 3.45 16.21
C SER A 8 -18.82 2.36 16.84
N LYS A 9 -18.32 1.13 16.96
CA LYS A 9 -19.02 0.02 17.64
C LYS A 9 -19.20 0.29 19.14
N CYS A 10 -18.19 0.84 19.82
CA CYS A 10 -18.28 1.20 21.23
C CYS A 10 -19.30 2.32 21.47
N GLY A 11 -19.36 3.34 20.59
CA GLY A 11 -20.37 4.40 20.66
C GLY A 11 -21.79 3.87 20.53
N VAL A 12 -22.02 2.96 19.60
CA VAL A 12 -23.33 2.29 19.40
C VAL A 12 -23.73 1.43 20.59
N LEU A 13 -22.78 0.65 21.15
CA LEU A 13 -23.04 -0.18 22.31
C LEU A 13 -23.34 0.68 23.55
N ALA A 14 -22.59 1.77 23.76
CA ALA A 14 -22.83 2.70 24.85
C ALA A 14 -24.18 3.40 24.73
N TYR A 15 -24.56 3.81 23.52
CA TYR A 15 -25.88 4.40 23.25
C TYR A 15 -27.00 3.39 23.44
N GLY A 16 -26.86 2.17 22.90
CA GLY A 16 -27.83 1.08 23.09
C GLY A 16 -28.03 0.73 24.58
N PHE A 17 -26.94 0.70 25.34
CA PHE A 17 -26.97 0.46 26.79
C PHE A 17 -27.68 1.60 27.54
N ALA A 18 -27.43 2.87 27.19
CA ALA A 18 -28.09 4.02 27.77
C ALA A 18 -29.60 4.02 27.49
N VAL A 19 -30.02 3.62 26.29
CA VAL A 19 -31.44 3.47 25.90
C VAL A 19 -32.12 2.37 26.70
N VAL A 20 -31.48 1.20 26.86
CA VAL A 20 -32.01 0.08 27.63
C VAL A 20 -32.13 0.44 29.11
N LEU A 21 -31.14 1.11 29.68
CA LEU A 21 -31.19 1.60 31.07
C LEU A 21 -32.29 2.65 31.28
N GLY A 22 -32.44 3.61 30.35
CA GLY A 22 -33.47 4.63 30.43
C GLY A 22 -34.88 4.04 30.34
N TRP A 23 -35.07 3.00 29.52
CA TRP A 23 -36.32 2.25 29.44
C TRP A 23 -36.59 1.43 30.71
N ALA A 24 -35.59 0.69 31.20
CA ALA A 24 -35.67 -0.08 32.44
C ALA A 24 -35.93 0.80 33.69
N ALA A 25 -35.42 2.03 33.68
CA ALA A 25 -35.64 3.02 34.75
C ALA A 25 -37.02 3.73 34.65
N GLY A 26 -37.85 3.39 33.67
CA GLY A 26 -39.18 4.02 33.48
C GLY A 26 -39.14 5.47 32.97
N LEU A 27 -37.97 5.94 32.54
CA LEU A 27 -37.76 7.29 32.00
C LEU A 27 -38.24 7.42 30.54
N LEU A 28 -38.53 6.29 29.86
CA LEU A 28 -38.92 6.22 28.46
C LEU A 28 -40.28 5.55 28.33
N HIS A 29 -41.33 6.36 28.17
CA HIS A 29 -42.71 5.88 28.09
C HIS A 29 -43.18 5.53 26.66
N THR A 30 -42.32 5.69 25.64
CA THR A 30 -42.72 5.53 24.24
C THR A 30 -41.77 4.58 23.45
N LEU A 31 -42.35 3.87 22.47
CA LEU A 31 -41.65 2.98 21.55
C LEU A 31 -40.72 3.71 20.54
N VAL A 32 -40.70 5.03 20.53
CA VAL A 32 -39.92 5.83 19.54
C VAL A 32 -38.43 5.59 19.67
N LEU A 33 -37.91 5.44 20.88
CA LEU A 33 -36.49 5.26 21.12
C LEU A 33 -35.95 3.86 20.73
N PRO A 34 -36.64 2.76 21.05
CA PRO A 34 -36.24 1.45 20.53
C PRO A 34 -36.26 1.39 19.01
N VAL A 35 -37.20 2.05 18.35
CA VAL A 35 -37.28 2.12 16.88
C VAL A 35 -36.14 2.95 16.31
N ALA A 36 -35.80 4.11 16.88
CA ALA A 36 -34.67 4.93 16.48
C ALA A 36 -33.33 4.20 16.68
N SER A 37 -33.19 3.44 17.77
CA SER A 37 -31.98 2.64 18.03
C SER A 37 -31.82 1.48 17.05
N LEU A 38 -32.92 0.83 16.63
CA LEU A 38 -32.92 -0.21 15.58
C LEU A 38 -32.57 0.39 14.21
N ALA A 39 -33.12 1.57 13.87
CA ALA A 39 -32.77 2.29 12.66
C ALA A 39 -31.27 2.64 12.63
N LEU A 40 -30.73 3.13 13.74
CA LEU A 40 -29.32 3.42 13.91
C LEU A 40 -28.43 2.18 13.67
N LEU A 41 -28.78 1.04 14.27
CA LEU A 41 -28.07 -0.24 14.08
C LEU A 41 -28.15 -0.72 12.63
N ALA A 42 -29.30 -0.58 11.97
CA ALA A 42 -29.50 -0.92 10.57
C ALA A 42 -28.65 -0.03 9.66
N THR A 43 -28.57 1.28 9.94
CA THR A 43 -27.73 2.23 9.19
C THR A 43 -26.25 1.89 9.31
N ILE A 44 -25.78 1.52 10.52
CA ILE A 44 -24.39 1.08 10.73
C ILE A 44 -24.08 -0.21 9.98
N ALA A 45 -25.00 -1.18 10.00
CA ALA A 45 -24.84 -2.42 9.25
C ALA A 45 -24.80 -2.16 7.74
N ALA A 46 -25.69 -1.29 7.23
CA ALA A 46 -25.72 -0.85 5.84
C ALA A 46 -24.43 -0.11 5.45
N MET A 47 -23.91 0.76 6.31
CA MET A 47 -22.63 1.44 6.12
C MET A 47 -21.47 0.47 6.05
N ALA A 48 -21.41 -0.52 6.94
CA ALA A 48 -20.36 -1.53 6.94
C ALA A 48 -20.41 -2.40 5.67
N HIS A 49 -21.59 -2.68 5.15
CA HIS A 49 -21.78 -3.41 3.90
C HIS A 49 -21.41 -2.58 2.67
N HIS A 50 -21.87 -1.34 2.60
CA HIS A 50 -21.62 -0.43 1.48
C HIS A 50 -20.13 -0.05 1.35
N ARG A 51 -19.41 0.10 2.46
CA ARG A 51 -17.98 0.32 2.50
C ARG A 51 -17.17 -0.71 1.72
N ARG A 52 -17.61 -1.97 1.75
CA ARG A 52 -16.94 -3.04 0.98
C ARG A 52 -17.07 -2.86 -0.53
N ARG A 53 -18.02 -2.04 -1.00
CA ARG A 53 -18.36 -1.88 -2.41
C ARG A 53 -17.95 -0.56 -3.06
N THR A 54 -17.97 0.58 -2.35
CA THR A 54 -17.93 1.91 -3.02
C THR A 54 -16.90 2.90 -2.50
N GLY A 55 -16.27 2.67 -1.35
CA GLY A 55 -15.31 3.62 -0.75
C GLY A 55 -15.92 4.97 -0.29
N ALA A 56 -17.22 5.22 -0.45
CA ALA A 56 -17.90 6.48 -0.13
C ALA A 56 -18.15 6.65 1.38
N TRP A 57 -17.09 6.61 2.16
CA TRP A 57 -17.14 6.64 3.63
C TRP A 57 -17.61 7.98 4.20
N GLU A 58 -17.21 9.11 3.61
CA GLU A 58 -17.44 10.46 4.15
C GLU A 58 -18.91 10.84 4.20
N ARG A 59 -19.67 10.57 3.12
CA ARG A 59 -21.11 10.87 3.06
C ARG A 59 -21.91 10.05 4.07
N LEU A 60 -21.49 8.83 4.31
CA LEU A 60 -22.13 7.91 5.25
C LEU A 60 -21.86 8.31 6.70
N ALA A 61 -20.65 8.79 7.00
CA ALA A 61 -20.30 9.30 8.32
C ALA A 61 -21.10 10.56 8.65
N LEU A 62 -21.34 11.45 7.67
CA LEU A 62 -22.14 12.64 7.82
C LEU A 62 -23.64 12.31 8.06
N ALA A 63 -24.18 11.36 7.28
CA ALA A 63 -25.55 10.88 7.48
C ALA A 63 -25.74 10.27 8.88
N HIS A 64 -24.76 9.49 9.32
CA HIS A 64 -24.78 8.90 10.67
C HIS A 64 -24.72 9.93 11.77
N LEU A 65 -23.90 10.98 11.61
CA LEU A 65 -23.86 12.10 12.56
C LEU A 65 -25.22 12.81 12.66
N LEU A 66 -25.84 13.13 11.53
CA LEU A 66 -27.19 13.76 11.49
C LEU A 66 -28.24 12.88 12.15
N GLU A 67 -28.19 11.57 11.94
CA GLU A 67 -29.09 10.61 12.57
C GLU A 67 -28.90 10.59 14.10
N GLN A 68 -27.65 10.59 14.59
CA GLN A 68 -27.34 10.66 16.02
C GLN A 68 -27.82 11.97 16.64
N GLU A 69 -27.58 13.11 16.00
CA GLU A 69 -28.05 14.43 16.47
C GLU A 69 -29.59 14.46 16.58
N THR A 70 -30.28 13.93 15.55
CA THR A 70 -31.74 13.85 15.54
C THR A 70 -32.26 12.95 16.65
N ALA A 71 -31.66 11.79 16.87
CA ALA A 71 -32.03 10.87 17.94
C ALA A 71 -31.89 11.51 19.33
N VAL A 72 -30.79 12.24 19.56
CA VAL A 72 -30.51 12.94 20.80
C VAL A 72 -31.51 14.09 21.03
N LEU A 73 -31.88 14.82 19.98
CA LEU A 73 -32.93 15.87 20.07
C LEU A 73 -34.31 15.31 20.48
N VAL A 74 -34.72 14.21 19.82
CA VAL A 74 -35.99 13.52 20.12
C VAL A 74 -35.98 13.00 21.56
N PHE A 75 -34.89 12.43 22.02
CA PHE A 75 -34.71 11.98 23.39
C PHE A 75 -34.79 13.13 24.39
N GLY A 76 -34.14 14.25 24.08
CA GLY A 76 -34.16 15.45 24.91
C GLY A 76 -35.56 16.02 25.14
N HIS A 77 -36.39 15.96 24.09
CA HIS A 77 -37.78 16.41 24.19
C HIS A 77 -38.64 15.53 25.11
N GLN A 78 -38.28 14.23 25.22
CA GLN A 78 -39.07 13.27 26.04
C GLN A 78 -38.54 13.10 27.47
N ALA A 79 -37.20 13.06 27.62
CA ALA A 79 -36.56 12.72 28.90
C ALA A 79 -36.13 13.97 29.75
N GLY A 80 -36.23 15.16 29.16
CA GLY A 80 -35.74 16.38 29.75
C GLY A 80 -34.30 16.73 29.39
N LEU A 81 -34.06 18.03 29.30
CA LEU A 81 -32.81 18.59 28.74
C LEU A 81 -31.55 18.22 29.53
N HIS A 82 -31.65 18.09 30.84
CA HIS A 82 -30.52 17.76 31.70
C HIS A 82 -29.91 16.36 31.49
N TRP A 83 -30.69 15.42 30.94
CA TRP A 83 -30.21 14.08 30.63
C TRP A 83 -29.46 13.98 29.30
N VAL A 84 -29.67 14.94 28.41
CA VAL A 84 -29.21 14.87 27.00
C VAL A 84 -28.02 15.76 26.74
N LEU A 85 -27.90 16.89 27.40
CA LEU A 85 -26.78 17.82 27.22
C LEU A 85 -25.41 17.16 27.34
N PRO A 86 -25.14 16.22 28.29
CA PRO A 86 -23.85 15.53 28.36
C PRO A 86 -23.51 14.74 27.09
N ALA A 87 -24.52 14.16 26.40
CA ALA A 87 -24.29 13.45 25.16
C ALA A 87 -23.82 14.38 24.03
N PHE A 88 -24.42 15.57 23.92
CA PHE A 88 -23.99 16.58 22.94
C PHE A 88 -22.55 17.07 23.19
N TYR A 89 -22.13 17.20 24.44
CA TYR A 89 -20.77 17.64 24.76
C TYR A 89 -19.71 16.61 24.37
N LEU A 90 -20.03 15.33 24.42
CA LEU A 90 -19.11 14.25 24.06
C LEU A 90 -19.07 13.94 22.54
N MET A 91 -20.09 14.37 21.80
CA MET A 91 -20.22 14.08 20.36
C MET A 91 -19.03 14.57 19.53
N PRO A 92 -18.51 15.80 19.70
CA PRO A 92 -17.34 16.25 18.97
C PRO A 92 -16.10 15.38 19.18
N LEU A 93 -15.92 14.87 20.41
CA LEU A 93 -14.80 13.98 20.74
C LEU A 93 -14.95 12.60 20.09
N ALA A 94 -16.17 12.04 20.14
CA ALA A 94 -16.45 10.71 19.59
C ALA A 94 -16.34 10.67 18.05
N THR A 95 -16.71 11.76 17.37
CA THR A 95 -16.73 11.82 15.91
C THR A 95 -15.43 12.32 15.28
N SER A 96 -14.60 13.05 16.03
CA SER A 96 -13.37 13.67 15.50
C SER A 96 -12.42 12.72 14.75
N PRO A 97 -12.25 11.43 15.13
CA PRO A 97 -11.40 10.50 14.41
C PRO A 97 -11.94 10.05 13.05
N ALA A 98 -13.23 10.28 12.77
CA ALA A 98 -13.87 9.81 11.54
C ALA A 98 -13.60 10.73 10.32
N TRP A 99 -13.12 11.95 10.54
CA TRP A 99 -13.03 13.00 9.52
C TRP A 99 -11.61 13.10 8.97
N LEU A 100 -11.43 12.76 7.70
CA LEU A 100 -10.12 12.74 7.04
C LEU A 100 -9.74 14.12 6.46
N THR A 101 -10.73 14.96 6.12
CA THR A 101 -10.47 16.29 5.57
C THR A 101 -10.79 17.40 6.60
N ARG A 102 -10.08 18.53 6.47
CA ARG A 102 -10.35 19.71 7.30
C ARG A 102 -11.77 20.24 7.10
N ARG A 103 -12.28 20.16 5.87
CA ARG A 103 -13.64 20.62 5.51
C ARG A 103 -14.69 19.79 6.24
N ASP A 104 -14.60 18.46 6.16
CA ASP A 104 -15.59 17.57 6.76
C ASP A 104 -15.54 17.65 8.28
N PHE A 105 -14.35 17.80 8.87
CA PHE A 105 -14.19 18.06 10.29
C PHE A 105 -14.93 19.35 10.73
N VAL A 106 -14.78 20.46 9.99
CA VAL A 106 -15.46 21.73 10.31
C VAL A 106 -16.97 21.58 10.19
N ILE A 107 -17.47 20.91 9.14
CA ILE A 107 -18.90 20.65 8.97
C ILE A 107 -19.45 19.82 10.13
N ALA A 108 -18.78 18.74 10.49
CA ALA A 108 -19.18 17.86 11.60
C ALA A 108 -19.22 18.61 12.92
N MET A 109 -18.19 19.41 13.22
CA MET A 109 -18.15 20.20 14.46
C MET A 109 -19.23 21.30 14.51
N SER A 110 -19.58 21.88 13.35
CA SER A 110 -20.67 22.84 13.25
C SER A 110 -22.03 22.19 13.51
N LEU A 111 -22.25 20.98 13.01
CA LEU A 111 -23.46 20.20 13.29
C LEU A 111 -23.55 19.82 14.78
N CYS A 112 -22.46 19.33 15.38
CA CYS A 112 -22.41 19.01 16.80
C CYS A 112 -22.68 20.24 17.71
N ALA A 113 -22.35 21.45 17.23
CA ALA A 113 -22.66 22.68 17.94
C ALA A 113 -24.12 23.12 17.76
N ALA A 114 -24.72 22.85 16.62
CA ALA A 114 -26.10 23.25 16.31
C ALA A 114 -27.15 22.45 17.09
N GLY A 115 -26.90 21.15 17.34
CA GLY A 115 -27.83 20.28 18.06
C GLY A 115 -28.22 20.79 19.47
N PRO A 116 -27.24 21.06 20.38
CA PRO A 116 -27.53 21.57 21.69
C PRO A 116 -28.24 22.94 21.70
N VAL A 117 -27.86 23.81 20.72
CA VAL A 117 -28.55 25.12 20.57
C VAL A 117 -30.02 24.92 20.20
N ALA A 118 -30.30 24.05 19.25
CA ALA A 118 -31.66 23.72 18.83
C ALA A 118 -32.46 23.12 19.98
N ALA A 119 -31.87 22.21 20.77
CA ALA A 119 -32.50 21.61 21.94
C ALA A 119 -32.91 22.66 23.00
N LEU A 120 -32.01 23.63 23.23
CA LEU A 120 -32.28 24.72 24.19
C LEU A 120 -33.37 25.68 23.72
N LEU A 121 -33.42 26.01 22.43
CA LEU A 121 -34.39 26.90 21.83
C LEU A 121 -35.81 26.30 21.79
N THR A 122 -35.92 24.99 21.73
CA THR A 122 -37.21 24.26 21.65
C THR A 122 -37.67 23.70 23.00
N SER A 123 -36.91 23.89 24.06
CA SER A 123 -37.24 23.36 25.39
C SER A 123 -38.36 24.14 26.07
N ASN A 124 -39.29 23.41 26.72
CA ASN A 124 -40.34 23.98 27.59
C ASN A 124 -39.97 23.91 29.09
N GLU A 125 -38.68 23.79 29.39
CA GLU A 125 -38.15 23.66 30.75
C GLU A 125 -38.24 25.00 31.54
N GLN A 126 -38.13 24.91 32.86
CA GLN A 126 -38.09 26.11 33.70
C GLN A 126 -36.89 27.00 33.35
N ALA A 127 -37.08 28.32 33.43
CA ALA A 127 -36.07 29.31 33.05
C ALA A 127 -34.72 29.16 33.80
N SER A 128 -34.74 28.62 35.03
CA SER A 128 -33.53 28.33 35.80
C SER A 128 -32.72 27.18 35.17
N VAL A 129 -33.37 26.11 34.74
CA VAL A 129 -32.75 24.95 34.09
C VAL A 129 -32.15 25.36 32.75
N VAL A 130 -32.90 26.10 31.94
CA VAL A 130 -32.45 26.62 30.64
C VAL A 130 -31.21 27.51 30.81
N ARG A 131 -31.19 28.40 31.81
CA ARG A 131 -30.02 29.26 32.08
C ARG A 131 -28.76 28.47 32.44
N HIS A 132 -28.87 27.45 33.32
CA HIS A 132 -27.73 26.59 33.64
C HIS A 132 -27.25 25.78 32.45
N ALA A 133 -28.16 25.32 31.61
CA ALA A 133 -27.83 24.62 30.37
C ALA A 133 -27.08 25.52 29.39
N TRP A 134 -27.47 26.80 29.23
CA TRP A 134 -26.71 27.78 28.42
C TRP A 134 -25.31 28.04 28.95
N LEU A 135 -25.15 28.15 30.29
CA LEU A 135 -23.82 28.27 30.91
C LEU A 135 -22.96 27.03 30.66
N GLY A 136 -23.55 25.84 30.80
CA GLY A 136 -22.88 24.58 30.47
C GLY A 136 -22.43 24.53 29.01
N LEU A 137 -23.30 24.87 28.07
CA LEU A 137 -23.00 24.91 26.65
C LEU A 137 -21.84 25.88 26.34
N ALA A 138 -21.89 27.09 26.92
CA ALA A 138 -20.86 28.10 26.70
C ALA A 138 -19.48 27.70 27.24
N LEU A 139 -19.42 26.91 28.30
CA LEU A 139 -18.14 26.46 28.90
C LEU A 139 -17.62 25.15 28.31
N TYR A 140 -18.47 24.13 28.20
CA TYR A 140 -18.03 22.78 27.87
C TYR A 140 -17.90 22.53 26.37
N LEU A 141 -18.78 23.06 25.52
CA LEU A 141 -18.77 22.83 24.10
C LEU A 141 -17.47 23.34 23.43
N PRO A 142 -16.98 24.56 23.72
CA PRO A 142 -15.69 25.02 23.16
C PRO A 142 -14.51 24.14 23.57
N ILE A 143 -14.49 23.65 24.81
CA ILE A 143 -13.44 22.75 25.30
C ILE A 143 -13.48 21.43 24.54
N CYS A 144 -14.67 20.86 24.36
CA CYS A 144 -14.83 19.62 23.59
C CYS A 144 -14.40 19.78 22.13
N ILE A 145 -14.80 20.87 21.48
CA ILE A 145 -14.40 21.16 20.09
C ILE A 145 -12.88 21.38 20.00
N ALA A 146 -12.29 22.12 20.93
CA ALA A 146 -10.84 22.34 20.95
C ALA A 146 -10.08 21.03 21.14
N THR A 147 -10.54 20.18 22.08
CA THR A 147 -9.94 18.86 22.32
C THR A 147 -10.10 17.95 21.09
N ALA A 148 -11.28 17.94 20.46
CA ALA A 148 -11.53 17.21 19.23
C ALA A 148 -10.60 17.67 18.10
N ALA A 149 -10.37 18.98 17.97
CA ALA A 149 -9.45 19.54 16.99
C ALA A 149 -7.99 19.12 17.24
N VAL A 150 -7.56 19.07 18.51
CA VAL A 150 -6.22 18.58 18.88
C VAL A 150 -6.07 17.11 18.53
N ILE A 151 -7.03 16.27 18.92
CA ILE A 151 -7.03 14.82 18.61
C ILE A 151 -7.01 14.60 17.10
N HIS A 152 -7.86 15.30 16.36
CA HIS A 152 -7.92 15.20 14.90
C HIS A 152 -6.57 15.55 14.26
N ARG A 153 -5.94 16.67 14.65
CA ARG A 153 -4.61 17.06 14.15
C ARG A 153 -3.53 16.05 14.51
N TYR A 154 -3.60 15.48 15.71
CA TYR A 154 -2.65 14.44 16.12
C TYR A 154 -2.80 13.18 15.28
N LEU A 155 -4.02 12.70 15.07
CA LEU A 155 -4.30 11.51 14.25
C LEU A 155 -3.87 11.68 12.79
N LEU A 156 -4.15 12.84 12.18
CA LEU A 156 -3.70 13.14 10.82
C LEU A 156 -2.17 13.12 10.71
N ARG A 157 -1.47 13.69 11.71
CA ARG A 157 0.00 13.68 11.75
C ARG A 157 0.56 12.27 11.95
N ALA A 158 -0.07 11.48 12.82
CA ALA A 158 0.33 10.10 13.06
C ALA A 158 0.16 9.24 11.80
N MET A 159 -0.96 9.38 11.09
CA MET A 159 -1.19 8.71 9.81
C MET A 159 -0.16 9.12 8.76
N ALA A 160 0.09 10.42 8.60
CA ALA A 160 1.09 10.92 7.65
C ALA A 160 2.49 10.35 7.94
N ARG A 161 2.89 10.27 9.22
CA ARG A 161 4.17 9.65 9.62
C ARG A 161 4.21 8.15 9.31
N HIS A 162 3.12 7.44 9.54
CA HIS A 162 3.01 6.02 9.24
C HIS A 162 3.16 5.75 7.74
N PHE A 163 2.44 6.50 6.90
CA PHE A 163 2.57 6.39 5.44
C PHE A 163 3.97 6.78 4.93
N ALA A 164 4.57 7.81 5.52
CA ALA A 164 5.94 8.20 5.16
C ALA A 164 6.95 7.11 5.55
N ALA A 165 6.79 6.48 6.71
CA ALA A 165 7.65 5.37 7.14
C ALA A 165 7.47 4.12 6.26
N GLU A 166 6.23 3.78 5.89
CA GLU A 166 5.96 2.69 4.94
C GLU A 166 6.56 2.96 3.56
N ALA A 167 6.44 4.19 3.05
CA ALA A 167 7.05 4.59 1.79
C ALA A 167 8.59 4.49 1.84
N GLN A 168 9.23 4.90 2.95
CA GLN A 168 10.67 4.75 3.13
C GLN A 168 11.12 3.29 3.21
N LEU A 169 10.31 2.43 3.86
CA LEU A 169 10.59 0.99 3.89
C LEU A 169 10.43 0.36 2.49
N ALA A 170 9.43 0.78 1.73
CA ALA A 170 9.22 0.36 0.35
C ALA A 170 10.37 0.83 -0.56
N ASP A 171 10.84 2.08 -0.42
CA ASP A 171 11.98 2.59 -1.17
C ASP A 171 13.28 1.83 -0.84
N ARG A 172 13.50 1.49 0.42
CA ARG A 172 14.65 0.63 0.82
C ARG A 172 14.54 -0.78 0.26
N ALA A 173 13.32 -1.30 0.01
CA ALA A 173 13.09 -2.59 -0.62
C ALA A 173 13.15 -2.53 -2.15
N ASN A 174 13.16 -1.33 -2.77
CA ASN A 174 13.17 -1.16 -4.23
C ASN A 174 14.55 -1.35 -4.87
N THR A 175 15.62 -1.10 -4.11
CA THR A 175 17.00 -1.20 -4.59
C THR A 175 17.82 -2.17 -3.75
N ASP A 176 18.71 -2.92 -4.40
CA ASP A 176 19.71 -3.75 -3.73
C ASP A 176 20.72 -2.86 -3.02
N HIS A 177 20.93 -3.07 -1.73
CA HIS A 177 21.75 -2.22 -0.87
C HIS A 177 23.24 -2.20 -1.24
N LEU A 178 23.74 -3.25 -1.91
CA LEU A 178 25.13 -3.35 -2.30
C LEU A 178 25.37 -2.65 -3.64
N THR A 179 24.54 -2.98 -4.64
CA THR A 179 24.78 -2.56 -6.03
C THR A 179 23.97 -1.32 -6.45
N GLY A 180 22.97 -0.91 -5.68
CA GLY A 180 22.06 0.18 -6.04
C GLY A 180 21.12 -0.13 -7.22
N ARG A 181 21.10 -1.37 -7.72
CA ARG A 181 20.21 -1.83 -8.80
C ARG A 181 18.84 -2.21 -8.23
N LEU A 182 17.87 -2.50 -9.10
CA LEU A 182 16.57 -2.96 -8.62
C LEU A 182 16.73 -4.20 -7.74
N ALA A 183 16.13 -4.18 -6.57
CA ALA A 183 16.01 -5.36 -5.72
C ALA A 183 15.09 -6.39 -6.41
N ARG A 184 15.26 -7.68 -6.08
CA ARG A 184 14.50 -8.79 -6.65
C ARG A 184 13.00 -8.49 -6.76
N GLN A 185 12.36 -8.12 -5.68
CA GLN A 185 10.91 -7.88 -5.65
C GLN A 185 10.52 -6.77 -6.64
N ARG A 186 11.23 -5.64 -6.63
CA ARG A 186 10.93 -4.51 -7.50
C ARG A 186 11.18 -4.81 -8.97
N PHE A 187 12.22 -5.59 -9.27
CA PHE A 187 12.47 -6.08 -10.62
C PHE A 187 11.31 -6.92 -11.15
N PHE A 188 10.77 -7.84 -10.34
CA PHE A 188 9.62 -8.66 -10.74
C PHE A 188 8.35 -7.84 -10.93
N GLU A 189 8.08 -6.86 -10.06
CA GLU A 189 6.93 -5.95 -10.20
C GLU A 189 6.99 -5.17 -11.52
N LEU A 190 8.08 -4.44 -11.75
CA LEU A 190 8.26 -3.64 -12.96
C LEU A 190 8.35 -4.50 -14.21
N GLY A 191 8.98 -5.66 -14.11
CA GLY A 191 9.11 -6.62 -15.20
C GLY A 191 7.76 -7.18 -15.64
N ALA A 192 6.85 -7.48 -14.71
CA ALA A 192 5.51 -7.94 -15.04
C ALA A 192 4.75 -6.88 -15.86
N PHE A 193 4.84 -5.60 -15.48
CA PHE A 193 4.27 -4.50 -16.27
C PHE A 193 4.91 -4.35 -17.65
N ALA A 194 6.24 -4.50 -17.74
CA ALA A 194 6.94 -4.41 -19.01
C ALA A 194 6.54 -5.54 -19.98
N VAL A 195 6.42 -6.77 -19.49
CA VAL A 195 5.96 -7.93 -20.27
C VAL A 195 4.52 -7.74 -20.73
N GLU A 196 3.62 -7.31 -19.85
CA GLU A 196 2.21 -7.09 -20.20
C GLU A 196 2.06 -5.99 -21.26
N ARG A 197 2.81 -4.89 -21.13
CA ARG A 197 2.84 -3.82 -22.12
C ARG A 197 3.37 -4.32 -23.48
N ALA A 198 4.46 -5.06 -23.47
CA ALA A 198 5.04 -5.62 -24.71
C ALA A 198 4.05 -6.55 -25.42
N ARG A 199 3.35 -7.39 -24.66
CA ARG A 199 2.29 -8.27 -25.19
C ARG A 199 1.11 -7.51 -25.78
N HIS A 200 0.67 -6.45 -25.10
CA HIS A 200 -0.48 -5.63 -25.53
C HIS A 200 -0.19 -4.90 -26.83
N HIS A 201 1.03 -4.36 -26.98
CA HIS A 201 1.43 -3.59 -28.15
C HIS A 201 2.10 -4.44 -29.25
N GLY A 202 2.34 -5.72 -29.02
CA GLY A 202 3.08 -6.58 -29.96
C GLY A 202 4.55 -6.18 -30.08
N GLU A 203 5.11 -5.50 -29.09
CA GLU A 203 6.51 -5.07 -29.07
C GLU A 203 7.44 -6.22 -28.69
N PRO A 204 8.63 -6.33 -29.31
CA PRO A 204 9.61 -7.32 -28.89
C PRO A 204 10.14 -6.98 -27.49
N LEU A 205 10.46 -8.00 -26.73
CA LEU A 205 11.12 -7.88 -25.43
C LEU A 205 12.03 -9.09 -25.23
N CYS A 206 13.24 -8.87 -24.73
CA CYS A 206 14.16 -9.94 -24.35
C CYS A 206 14.52 -9.87 -22.88
N ALA A 207 14.64 -11.03 -22.24
CA ALA A 207 15.23 -11.17 -20.91
C ALA A 207 16.66 -11.68 -21.02
N LEU A 208 17.52 -11.15 -20.17
CA LEU A 208 18.87 -11.66 -19.93
C LEU A 208 18.96 -12.08 -18.47
N TYR A 209 19.53 -13.24 -18.21
CA TYR A 209 19.90 -13.71 -16.89
C TYR A 209 21.43 -13.85 -16.85
N LEU A 210 22.08 -13.22 -15.89
CA LEU A 210 23.53 -13.09 -15.84
C LEU A 210 24.05 -13.60 -14.50
N ASP A 211 25.27 -14.15 -14.53
CA ASP A 211 25.94 -14.62 -13.32
C ASP A 211 27.44 -14.40 -13.47
N VAL A 212 28.09 -14.04 -12.36
CA VAL A 212 29.55 -13.80 -12.33
C VAL A 212 30.30 -15.09 -12.31
N ASP A 213 31.10 -15.31 -13.32
CA ASP A 213 31.88 -16.57 -13.45
C ASP A 213 32.88 -16.68 -12.28
N TYR A 214 32.90 -17.85 -11.64
CA TYR A 214 33.83 -18.19 -10.56
C TYR A 214 33.74 -17.25 -9.32
N PHE A 215 32.62 -16.62 -9.09
CA PHE A 215 32.43 -15.67 -7.97
C PHE A 215 32.79 -16.28 -6.62
N LYS A 216 32.43 -17.53 -6.38
CA LYS A 216 32.82 -18.25 -5.16
C LYS A 216 34.33 -18.31 -5.00
N SER A 217 35.09 -18.54 -6.07
CA SER A 217 36.55 -18.60 -6.03
C SER A 217 37.16 -17.23 -5.70
N ILE A 218 36.52 -16.15 -6.11
CA ILE A 218 36.92 -14.77 -5.73
C ILE A 218 36.74 -14.60 -4.22
N ASN A 219 35.56 -14.95 -3.68
CA ASN A 219 35.30 -14.89 -2.24
C ASN A 219 36.27 -15.75 -1.42
N ASP A 220 36.53 -16.97 -1.88
CA ASP A 220 37.43 -17.91 -1.19
C ASP A 220 38.89 -17.43 -1.19
N ALA A 221 39.34 -16.75 -2.27
CA ALA A 221 40.72 -16.27 -2.41
C ALA A 221 40.96 -14.89 -1.76
N TRP A 222 39.99 -13.96 -1.82
CA TRP A 222 40.17 -12.56 -1.48
C TRP A 222 39.21 -12.06 -0.39
N GLY A 223 38.29 -12.91 0.09
CA GLY A 223 37.28 -12.60 1.11
C GLY A 223 36.04 -11.95 0.53
N HIS A 224 34.97 -11.93 1.34
CA HIS A 224 33.64 -11.43 0.92
C HIS A 224 33.65 -9.95 0.56
N ALA A 225 34.44 -9.12 1.25
CA ALA A 225 34.53 -7.68 0.93
C ALA A 225 35.02 -7.44 -0.50
N ALA A 226 35.99 -8.22 -0.97
CA ALA A 226 36.49 -8.16 -2.34
C ALA A 226 35.44 -8.66 -3.34
N GLY A 227 34.68 -9.70 -3.00
CA GLY A 227 33.55 -10.14 -3.81
C GLY A 227 32.46 -9.07 -3.92
N ASP A 228 32.17 -8.36 -2.85
CA ASP A 228 31.20 -7.25 -2.85
C ASP A 228 31.68 -6.10 -3.78
N GLU A 229 32.96 -5.72 -3.70
CA GLU A 229 33.56 -4.73 -4.61
C GLU A 229 33.46 -5.19 -6.08
N ALA A 230 33.69 -6.48 -6.36
CA ALA A 230 33.55 -7.03 -7.69
C ALA A 230 32.10 -6.94 -8.22
N LEU A 231 31.11 -7.20 -7.37
CA LEU A 231 29.68 -7.08 -7.74
C LEU A 231 29.30 -5.63 -8.02
N VAL A 232 29.78 -4.68 -7.22
CA VAL A 232 29.53 -3.24 -7.43
C VAL A 232 30.14 -2.79 -8.75
N ALA A 233 31.43 -3.06 -8.97
CA ALA A 233 32.12 -2.69 -10.20
C ALA A 233 31.43 -3.30 -11.43
N LEU A 234 31.11 -4.60 -11.40
CA LEU A 234 30.39 -5.27 -12.47
C LEU A 234 29.03 -4.61 -12.73
N SER A 235 28.26 -4.32 -11.68
CA SER A 235 26.94 -3.74 -11.84
C SER A 235 26.99 -2.33 -12.44
N ASP A 236 28.03 -1.55 -12.15
CA ASP A 236 28.23 -0.23 -12.74
C ASP A 236 28.60 -0.30 -14.22
N GLU A 237 29.49 -1.22 -14.61
CA GLU A 237 29.82 -1.48 -16.00
C GLU A 237 28.57 -1.93 -16.80
N LEU A 238 27.79 -2.85 -16.25
CA LEU A 238 26.55 -3.31 -16.87
C LEU A 238 25.56 -2.16 -17.05
N ALA A 239 25.37 -1.33 -16.04
CA ALA A 239 24.44 -0.19 -16.10
C ALA A 239 24.88 0.86 -17.13
N GLY A 240 26.19 1.07 -17.30
CA GLY A 240 26.73 1.99 -18.30
C GLY A 240 26.43 1.61 -19.75
N VAL A 241 26.13 0.34 -19.99
CA VAL A 241 25.78 -0.17 -21.32
C VAL A 241 24.26 -0.14 -21.59
N LEU A 242 23.45 -0.19 -20.55
CA LEU A 242 21.98 -0.27 -20.62
C LEU A 242 21.34 1.11 -20.84
N ARG A 243 20.14 1.10 -21.41
CA ARG A 243 19.35 2.32 -21.64
C ARG A 243 18.52 2.67 -20.39
N PRO A 244 18.09 3.93 -20.21
CA PRO A 244 17.29 4.33 -19.04
C PRO A 244 15.96 3.57 -18.85
N HIS A 245 15.40 2.99 -19.90
CA HIS A 245 14.16 2.21 -19.86
C HIS A 245 14.37 0.69 -19.80
N ASP A 246 15.61 0.23 -19.86
CA ASP A 246 15.94 -1.17 -19.59
C ASP A 246 15.82 -1.41 -18.08
N LEU A 247 15.26 -2.56 -17.70
CA LEU A 247 15.16 -2.92 -16.29
C LEU A 247 16.37 -3.77 -15.92
N PHE A 248 17.09 -3.34 -14.89
CA PHE A 248 18.28 -4.05 -14.41
C PHE A 248 18.18 -4.26 -12.90
N GLY A 249 18.20 -5.51 -12.45
CA GLY A 249 18.06 -5.90 -11.06
C GLY A 249 19.05 -6.99 -10.64
N ARG A 250 19.37 -6.98 -9.33
CA ARG A 250 20.09 -8.08 -8.67
C ARG A 250 19.07 -9.01 -8.04
N LEU A 251 19.10 -10.28 -8.42
CA LEU A 251 18.13 -11.27 -7.94
C LEU A 251 18.59 -12.02 -6.69
N GLY A 252 19.89 -12.05 -6.43
CA GLY A 252 20.50 -12.64 -5.24
C GLY A 252 21.95 -13.03 -5.50
N GLY A 253 22.78 -13.07 -4.47
CA GLY A 253 24.18 -13.50 -4.62
C GLY A 253 24.92 -12.79 -5.75
N ASP A 254 25.36 -13.55 -6.73
CA ASP A 254 26.06 -13.14 -7.95
C ASP A 254 25.15 -13.11 -9.21
N GLU A 255 23.83 -13.24 -9.02
CA GLU A 255 22.84 -13.30 -10.08
C GLU A 255 22.21 -11.94 -10.38
N PHE A 256 22.18 -11.56 -11.64
CA PHE A 256 21.53 -10.36 -12.15
C PHE A 256 20.54 -10.70 -13.27
N ALA A 257 19.52 -9.86 -13.44
CA ALA A 257 18.60 -9.96 -14.56
C ALA A 257 18.40 -8.61 -15.23
N VAL A 258 18.22 -8.66 -16.55
CA VAL A 258 17.91 -7.49 -17.38
C VAL A 258 16.69 -7.80 -18.24
N LEU A 259 15.78 -6.83 -18.35
CA LEU A 259 14.72 -6.85 -19.35
C LEU A 259 14.97 -5.70 -20.33
N LEU A 260 14.92 -6.02 -21.61
CA LEU A 260 15.19 -5.12 -22.74
C LEU A 260 13.89 -4.89 -23.54
N PRO A 261 13.02 -3.92 -23.14
CA PRO A 261 11.82 -3.58 -23.89
C PRO A 261 12.17 -3.01 -25.27
N GLY A 262 11.39 -3.35 -26.31
CA GLY A 262 11.64 -2.93 -27.68
C GLY A 262 12.82 -3.60 -28.37
N CYS A 263 13.46 -4.58 -27.72
CA CYS A 263 14.59 -5.30 -28.30
C CYS A 263 14.19 -6.70 -28.81
N ASN A 264 14.45 -6.99 -30.05
CA ASN A 264 14.45 -8.36 -30.57
C ASN A 264 15.72 -9.10 -30.14
N LEU A 265 15.78 -10.40 -30.43
CA LEU A 265 16.91 -11.24 -30.01
C LEU A 265 18.26 -10.75 -30.58
N ALA A 266 18.30 -10.32 -31.83
CA ALA A 266 19.56 -9.84 -32.46
C ALA A 266 20.07 -8.56 -31.74
N ALA A 267 19.19 -7.63 -31.46
CA ALA A 267 19.53 -6.42 -30.72
C ALA A 267 19.96 -6.75 -29.25
N ALA A 268 19.30 -7.71 -28.60
CA ALA A 268 19.67 -8.15 -27.25
C ALA A 268 21.07 -8.79 -27.22
N LEU A 269 21.43 -9.61 -28.23
CA LEU A 269 22.76 -10.18 -28.34
C LEU A 269 23.84 -9.11 -28.57
N ALA A 270 23.56 -8.06 -29.33
CA ALA A 270 24.48 -6.91 -29.46
C ALA A 270 24.70 -6.19 -28.14
N VAL A 271 23.64 -6.06 -27.29
CA VAL A 271 23.77 -5.55 -25.92
C VAL A 271 24.67 -6.47 -25.09
N VAL A 272 24.47 -7.79 -25.14
CA VAL A 272 25.29 -8.76 -24.39
C VAL A 272 26.78 -8.67 -24.79
N GLU A 273 27.11 -8.54 -26.06
CA GLU A 273 28.51 -8.39 -26.47
C GLU A 273 29.13 -7.08 -25.95
N ARG A 274 28.38 -5.99 -25.93
CA ARG A 274 28.83 -4.74 -25.29
C ARG A 274 29.03 -4.92 -23.79
N LEU A 275 28.14 -5.63 -23.09
CA LEU A 275 28.25 -5.94 -21.65
C LEU A 275 29.53 -6.76 -21.39
N LYS A 276 29.75 -7.83 -22.14
CA LYS A 276 30.98 -8.67 -22.04
C LYS A 276 32.24 -7.85 -22.26
N THR A 277 32.22 -6.96 -23.26
CA THR A 277 33.36 -6.09 -23.57
C THR A 277 33.66 -5.11 -22.44
N ALA A 278 32.62 -4.47 -21.88
CA ALA A 278 32.76 -3.54 -20.77
C ALA A 278 33.34 -4.25 -19.52
N VAL A 279 32.76 -5.39 -19.13
CA VAL A 279 33.26 -6.22 -18.03
C VAL A 279 34.71 -6.65 -18.25
N ALA A 280 35.07 -7.08 -19.47
CA ALA A 280 36.41 -7.52 -19.78
C ALA A 280 37.44 -6.38 -19.81
N ALA A 281 37.03 -5.15 -20.10
CA ALA A 281 37.87 -3.95 -20.10
C ALA A 281 38.20 -3.48 -18.68
N HIS A 282 37.31 -3.76 -17.69
CA HIS A 282 37.53 -3.38 -16.31
C HIS A 282 38.67 -4.18 -15.67
N ARG A 283 39.71 -3.48 -15.24
CA ARG A 283 40.86 -4.10 -14.54
C ARG A 283 40.54 -4.15 -13.04
N HIS A 284 40.06 -5.30 -12.59
CA HIS A 284 39.86 -5.51 -11.15
C HIS A 284 41.15 -5.98 -10.48
N PRO A 285 41.47 -5.57 -9.25
CA PRO A 285 42.66 -6.03 -8.51
C PRO A 285 42.77 -7.57 -8.42
N MET A 286 41.61 -8.25 -8.41
CA MET A 286 41.51 -9.71 -8.34
C MET A 286 41.64 -10.42 -9.70
N GLY A 287 41.94 -9.70 -10.78
CA GLY A 287 42.07 -10.25 -12.11
C GLY A 287 40.88 -9.91 -13.03
N ARG A 288 40.76 -10.66 -14.12
CA ARG A 288 39.73 -10.44 -15.14
C ARG A 288 38.41 -11.08 -14.72
N LEU A 289 37.39 -10.27 -14.52
CA LEU A 289 36.01 -10.75 -14.32
C LEU A 289 35.41 -11.19 -15.66
N THR A 290 34.61 -12.24 -15.65
CA THR A 290 33.79 -12.66 -16.77
C THR A 290 32.38 -12.97 -16.31
N VAL A 291 31.44 -12.93 -17.25
CA VAL A 291 30.03 -13.23 -16.99
C VAL A 291 29.51 -14.24 -17.99
N SER A 292 28.73 -15.17 -17.51
CA SER A 292 27.89 -16.02 -18.34
C SER A 292 26.51 -15.42 -18.46
N VAL A 293 25.89 -15.51 -19.64
CA VAL A 293 24.60 -14.88 -19.93
C VAL A 293 23.67 -15.90 -20.60
N GLY A 294 22.45 -15.98 -20.09
CA GLY A 294 21.34 -16.63 -20.78
C GLY A 294 20.41 -15.58 -21.37
N ALA A 295 20.02 -15.70 -22.60
CA ALA A 295 19.12 -14.79 -23.29
C ALA A 295 17.85 -15.51 -23.75
N ALA A 296 16.68 -14.90 -23.54
CA ALA A 296 15.40 -15.43 -23.99
C ALA A 296 14.52 -14.31 -24.58
N PRO A 297 14.00 -14.47 -25.80
CA PRO A 297 13.00 -13.56 -26.35
C PRO A 297 11.62 -13.89 -25.78
N LEU A 298 10.80 -12.83 -25.52
CA LEU A 298 9.42 -12.97 -25.11
C LEU A 298 8.59 -13.65 -26.20
N ARG A 299 7.86 -14.69 -25.83
CA ARG A 299 6.95 -15.42 -26.71
C ARG A 299 5.50 -14.97 -26.51
N PRO A 300 4.62 -15.18 -27.50
CA PRO A 300 3.20 -14.92 -27.35
C PRO A 300 2.61 -15.60 -26.11
N LYS A 301 1.84 -14.84 -25.30
CA LYS A 301 1.17 -15.31 -24.07
C LYS A 301 2.11 -15.73 -22.93
N GLN A 302 3.42 -15.57 -23.06
CA GLN A 302 4.37 -15.92 -22.01
C GLN A 302 4.33 -14.86 -20.88
N GLU A 303 4.39 -15.31 -19.64
CA GLU A 303 4.52 -14.46 -18.45
C GLU A 303 6.00 -14.26 -18.07
N LEU A 304 6.28 -13.21 -17.28
CA LEU A 304 7.64 -12.89 -16.84
C LEU A 304 8.36 -14.07 -16.18
N ALA A 305 7.68 -14.82 -15.32
CA ALA A 305 8.31 -15.93 -14.62
C ALA A 305 8.83 -17.01 -15.59
N HIS A 306 8.06 -17.33 -16.61
CA HIS A 306 8.46 -18.30 -17.64
C HIS A 306 9.56 -17.74 -18.56
N LEU A 307 9.50 -16.44 -18.88
CA LEU A 307 10.54 -15.77 -19.67
C LEU A 307 11.90 -15.80 -18.95
N LEU A 308 11.90 -15.50 -17.64
CA LEU A 308 13.13 -15.56 -16.84
C LEU A 308 13.61 -16.99 -16.63
N ALA A 309 12.71 -17.96 -16.47
CA ALA A 309 13.09 -19.37 -16.41
C ALA A 309 13.78 -19.87 -17.71
N ASP A 310 13.28 -19.43 -18.87
CA ASP A 310 13.93 -19.74 -20.16
C ASP A 310 15.32 -19.12 -20.25
N ALA A 311 15.49 -17.89 -19.77
CA ALA A 311 16.79 -17.22 -19.73
C ALA A 311 17.76 -17.92 -18.74
N ASP A 312 17.26 -18.36 -17.57
CA ASP A 312 18.05 -19.10 -16.59
C ASP A 312 18.53 -20.46 -17.14
N LEU A 313 17.65 -21.21 -17.80
CA LEU A 313 18.06 -22.46 -18.49
C LEU A 313 19.16 -22.21 -19.53
N ALA A 314 19.07 -21.12 -20.27
CA ALA A 314 20.13 -20.74 -21.22
C ALA A 314 21.43 -20.34 -20.50
N LEU A 315 21.36 -19.68 -19.32
CA LEU A 315 22.54 -19.39 -18.50
C LEU A 315 23.23 -20.67 -18.01
N ILE A 316 22.46 -21.64 -17.53
CA ILE A 316 22.99 -22.93 -17.11
C ILE A 316 23.78 -23.57 -18.27
N GLU A 317 23.26 -23.52 -19.50
CA GLU A 317 23.95 -24.05 -20.66
C GLU A 317 25.21 -23.24 -21.01
N ALA A 318 25.21 -21.90 -20.86
CA ALA A 318 26.40 -21.07 -21.02
C ALA A 318 27.51 -21.47 -20.04
N LYS A 319 27.16 -21.72 -18.79
CA LYS A 319 28.11 -22.21 -17.76
C LYS A 319 28.67 -23.60 -18.10
N ARG A 320 27.82 -24.52 -18.59
CA ARG A 320 28.25 -25.89 -19.00
C ARG A 320 29.19 -25.88 -20.16
N ARG A 321 28.98 -24.98 -21.15
CA ARG A 321 29.83 -24.87 -22.35
C ARG A 321 31.15 -24.16 -22.11
N GLY A 322 31.51 -23.79 -20.90
CA GLY A 322 32.81 -23.24 -20.54
C GLY A 322 32.79 -21.77 -20.15
N ARG A 323 31.63 -21.24 -19.79
CA ARG A 323 31.46 -19.88 -19.22
C ARG A 323 31.86 -18.75 -20.21
N ASN A 324 31.85 -17.49 -19.72
CA ASN A 324 32.23 -16.27 -20.49
C ASN A 324 31.55 -16.17 -21.86
N ARG A 325 30.29 -16.56 -21.95
CA ARG A 325 29.53 -16.62 -23.20
C ARG A 325 28.05 -16.35 -23.00
N VAL A 326 27.38 -16.15 -24.12
CA VAL A 326 25.91 -16.12 -24.14
C VAL A 326 25.38 -17.42 -24.77
N CYS A 327 24.33 -17.97 -24.15
CA CYS A 327 23.46 -18.95 -24.79
C CYS A 327 22.03 -18.38 -24.88
N VAL A 328 21.35 -18.83 -25.94
CA VAL A 328 19.96 -18.37 -26.20
C VAL A 328 19.01 -19.53 -25.97
N SER A 329 17.92 -19.25 -25.32
CA SER A 329 16.80 -20.19 -25.22
C SER A 329 16.12 -20.34 -26.57
N SER A 330 16.16 -21.51 -27.14
CA SER A 330 15.55 -21.82 -28.45
C SER A 330 14.03 -22.07 -28.37
N GLY A 331 13.43 -21.85 -27.18
CA GLY A 331 12.00 -22.02 -27.00
C GLY A 331 11.52 -23.45 -27.15
N SER A 332 11.69 -24.26 -26.12
CA SER A 332 10.99 -25.54 -26.02
C SER A 332 9.50 -25.29 -25.93
N THR A 333 8.72 -25.72 -26.92
CA THR A 333 7.29 -25.92 -26.77
C THR A 333 7.11 -26.96 -25.67
N ASN A 334 6.49 -26.57 -24.58
CA ASN A 334 6.17 -27.44 -23.45
C ASN A 334 4.99 -28.36 -23.85
N ASP A 335 5.23 -29.31 -24.72
CA ASP A 335 4.40 -30.50 -24.90
C ASP A 335 4.96 -31.54 -23.91
N GLY A 336 4.40 -31.63 -22.74
CA GLY A 336 4.47 -32.63 -21.67
C GLY A 336 5.39 -33.86 -21.75
N ARG A 337 6.45 -33.81 -22.53
CA ARG A 337 7.46 -34.87 -22.68
C ARG A 337 8.85 -34.24 -22.69
N GLY A 338 9.58 -34.47 -21.63
CA GLY A 338 11.04 -34.34 -21.44
C GLY A 338 11.74 -33.17 -22.16
N VAL A 339 12.20 -32.18 -21.39
CA VAL A 339 12.96 -31.02 -21.86
C VAL A 339 14.25 -31.46 -22.51
N VAL A 340 14.28 -31.56 -23.85
CA VAL A 340 15.51 -31.49 -24.64
C VAL A 340 15.45 -30.16 -25.42
N GLY A 341 15.84 -29.06 -24.74
CA GLY A 341 15.94 -27.75 -25.38
C GLY A 341 17.13 -27.70 -26.33
N ALA A 342 16.91 -27.40 -27.62
CA ALA A 342 17.97 -27.03 -28.51
C ALA A 342 18.48 -25.63 -28.13
N PHE A 343 19.76 -25.51 -27.75
CA PHE A 343 20.42 -24.23 -27.43
C PHE A 343 21.32 -23.82 -28.58
N ALA A 344 21.18 -22.59 -29.09
CA ALA A 344 22.10 -22.01 -30.04
C ALA A 344 23.24 -21.29 -29.30
N SER A 345 24.49 -21.60 -29.59
CA SER A 345 25.64 -20.81 -29.13
C SER A 345 25.98 -19.78 -30.20
N VAL A 346 26.12 -18.52 -29.75
CA VAL A 346 26.72 -17.46 -30.56
C VAL A 346 28.18 -17.37 -30.14
N GLY A 347 29.08 -17.65 -31.07
CA GLY A 347 30.54 -17.67 -30.85
C GLY A 347 31.15 -16.30 -30.68
#